data_ae6445df36dff4254609bad76254a080
#
_entry.id   ae6445df36dff4254609bad76254a080
#
_cell.length_a   1.000
_cell.length_b   1.000
_cell.length_c   1.000
_cell.angle_alpha   90.00
_cell.angle_beta   90.00
_cell.angle_gamma   90.00
#
_symmetry.space_group_name_H-M   'P 1'
#
loop_
_entity.id
_entity.type
_entity.pdbx_description
1 polymer ?
#
loop_
_entity_poly.entity_id
_entity_poly.type
_entity_poly.pdbx_seq_one_letter_code
_entity_poly.pdbx_strand_id
1 'polypeptide(L)'
;MTFGLRCCYAEVSHGSEAMKGLRLALCVLPFLSGGVVYADSISSSMIQLQVGQPIRAADASLLASGWLPKPDQAIEGLEQDLSGPTLPALSSCSGTGIGFCRYDYARDRQRLSVVTVPSPSSDVSGLVQRWWIE
;
A
#
# COMPACT_ATOMS: atom_id res chain seq x y z
N MET A 1 -26.97 20.66 9.96
CA MET A 1 -26.51 21.24 8.70
C MET A 1 -26.72 20.21 7.60
N THR A 2 -27.74 20.46 6.78
CA THR A 2 -28.32 19.48 5.85
C THR A 2 -27.76 19.75 4.46
N PHE A 3 -26.99 18.83 3.89
CA PHE A 3 -26.55 18.95 2.50
C PHE A 3 -27.51 18.16 1.60
N GLY A 4 -28.26 18.91 0.77
CA GLY A 4 -29.24 18.39 -0.16
C GLY A 4 -28.61 17.85 -1.44
N LEU A 5 -28.99 16.63 -1.80
CA LEU A 5 -28.81 16.09 -3.15
C LEU A 5 -29.66 16.85 -4.14
N ARG A 6 -29.06 17.43 -5.16
CA ARG A 6 -29.76 17.95 -6.35
C ARG A 6 -29.77 16.89 -7.43
N CYS A 7 -30.93 16.28 -7.65
CA CYS A 7 -31.23 15.51 -8.85
C CYS A 7 -31.47 16.51 -10.00
N CYS A 8 -30.72 16.39 -11.09
CA CYS A 8 -31.01 17.04 -12.35
C CYS A 8 -32.14 16.27 -13.05
N TYR A 9 -33.34 16.86 -13.04
CA TYR A 9 -34.48 16.40 -13.82
C TYR A 9 -34.41 17.12 -15.15
N ALA A 10 -34.23 16.39 -16.26
CA ALA A 10 -34.33 16.93 -17.59
C ALA A 10 -35.76 16.81 -18.07
N GLU A 11 -36.38 17.94 -18.25
CA GLU A 11 -37.72 18.09 -18.83
C GLU A 11 -37.66 17.84 -20.34
N VAL A 12 -38.38 16.82 -20.78
CA VAL A 12 -38.60 16.58 -22.22
C VAL A 12 -39.91 17.22 -22.64
N SER A 13 -39.80 18.25 -23.45
CA SER A 13 -40.89 19.00 -24.08
C SER A 13 -41.69 18.15 -25.06
N HIS A 14 -43.01 18.13 -24.88
CA HIS A 14 -43.97 17.54 -25.79
C HIS A 14 -44.03 18.34 -27.13
N GLY A 15 -43.79 17.61 -28.22
CA GLY A 15 -44.18 18.02 -29.56
C GLY A 15 -45.08 16.95 -30.16
N SER A 16 -46.37 17.31 -30.29
CA SER A 16 -47.40 16.55 -31.01
C SER A 16 -47.19 16.66 -32.50
N GLU A 17 -47.17 15.49 -33.22
CA GLU A 17 -47.86 15.38 -34.50
C GLU A 17 -47.97 13.95 -35.01
N ALA A 18 -49.13 13.64 -35.49
CA ALA A 18 -49.58 12.37 -36.01
C ALA A 18 -49.00 12.09 -37.41
N MET A 19 -48.61 10.81 -37.66
CA MET A 19 -48.98 10.17 -38.93
C MET A 19 -48.55 8.67 -38.97
N LYS A 20 -49.56 7.88 -39.17
CA LYS A 20 -49.67 6.56 -39.80
C LYS A 20 -48.42 6.01 -40.49
N GLY A 21 -48.00 4.80 -40.10
CA GLY A 21 -47.08 3.99 -40.86
C GLY A 21 -46.64 2.76 -40.10
N LEU A 22 -47.46 1.69 -40.22
CA LEU A 22 -47.14 0.33 -39.74
C LEU A 22 -45.93 -0.18 -40.50
N ARG A 23 -44.75 -0.17 -39.86
CA ARG A 23 -43.59 -0.97 -40.27
C ARG A 23 -43.05 -1.74 -39.08
N LEU A 24 -43.31 -3.05 -39.15
CA LEU A 24 -42.63 -3.99 -38.26
C LEU A 24 -41.13 -3.91 -38.54
N ALA A 25 -40.39 -3.21 -37.70
CA ALA A 25 -38.95 -3.28 -37.68
C ALA A 25 -38.58 -4.27 -36.57
N LEU A 26 -38.16 -5.46 -37.03
CA LEU A 26 -37.58 -6.48 -36.18
C LEU A 26 -36.23 -5.94 -35.68
N CYS A 27 -36.22 -5.30 -34.50
CA CYS A 27 -34.98 -4.93 -33.84
C CYS A 27 -34.30 -6.17 -33.28
N VAL A 28 -33.39 -6.72 -34.10
CA VAL A 28 -32.38 -7.65 -33.60
C VAL A 28 -31.44 -6.86 -32.71
N LEU A 29 -31.60 -7.00 -31.38
CA LEU A 29 -30.68 -6.46 -30.40
C LEU A 29 -29.37 -7.29 -30.45
N PRO A 30 -28.22 -6.72 -30.79
CA PRO A 30 -26.98 -7.40 -30.56
C PRO A 30 -26.74 -7.46 -29.05
N PHE A 31 -26.75 -8.67 -28.50
CA PHE A 31 -26.23 -8.97 -27.16
C PHE A 31 -24.73 -8.64 -27.19
N LEU A 32 -24.38 -7.42 -26.88
CA LEU A 32 -23.04 -7.05 -26.49
C LEU A 32 -22.81 -7.62 -25.09
N SER A 33 -22.34 -8.88 -25.06
CA SER A 33 -21.74 -9.46 -23.87
C SER A 33 -20.49 -8.67 -23.57
N GLY A 34 -20.63 -7.56 -22.88
CA GLY A 34 -19.53 -6.80 -22.29
C GLY A 34 -18.91 -7.67 -21.17
N GLY A 35 -17.93 -8.48 -21.54
CA GLY A 35 -17.06 -9.13 -20.56
C GLY A 35 -16.42 -8.03 -19.74
N VAL A 36 -16.78 -7.94 -18.45
CA VAL A 36 -16.05 -7.12 -17.49
C VAL A 36 -14.71 -7.78 -17.29
N VAL A 37 -13.71 -7.30 -18.00
CA VAL A 37 -12.33 -7.67 -17.75
C VAL A 37 -11.97 -7.01 -16.43
N TYR A 38 -12.04 -7.78 -15.34
CA TYR A 38 -11.37 -7.41 -14.12
C TYR A 38 -9.88 -7.46 -14.43
N ALA A 39 -9.33 -6.32 -14.76
CA ALA A 39 -7.91 -6.15 -14.72
C ALA A 39 -7.55 -6.26 -13.21
N ASP A 40 -7.13 -7.46 -12.79
CA ASP A 40 -6.35 -7.63 -11.59
C ASP A 40 -5.13 -6.73 -11.76
N SER A 41 -5.26 -5.52 -11.29
CA SER A 41 -4.12 -4.65 -11.06
C SER A 41 -3.31 -5.32 -9.95
N ILE A 42 -2.43 -6.24 -10.34
CA ILE A 42 -1.29 -6.62 -9.55
C ILE A 42 -0.42 -5.36 -9.49
N SER A 43 -0.86 -4.40 -8.68
CA SER A 43 0.03 -3.38 -8.17
C SER A 43 1.06 -4.13 -7.34
N SER A 44 2.15 -4.53 -8.00
CA SER A 44 3.42 -4.69 -7.32
C SER A 44 3.66 -3.34 -6.66
N SER A 45 3.15 -3.19 -5.43
CA SER A 45 3.41 -2.00 -4.64
C SER A 45 4.92 -1.97 -4.44
N MET A 46 5.58 -1.18 -5.29
CA MET A 46 7.02 -1.01 -5.23
C MET A 46 7.34 -0.55 -3.82
N ILE A 47 8.26 -1.25 -3.19
CA ILE A 47 8.75 -0.85 -1.88
C ILE A 47 9.40 0.50 -2.05
N GLN A 48 8.81 1.53 -1.42
CA GLN A 48 9.33 2.90 -1.46
C GLN A 48 10.24 3.13 -0.25
N LEU A 49 11.37 2.43 -0.22
CA LEU A 49 12.41 2.68 0.77
C LEU A 49 13.51 3.58 0.15
N GLN A 50 14.10 4.42 0.99
CA GLN A 50 15.20 5.28 0.61
C GLN A 50 16.36 5.13 1.60
N VAL A 51 17.58 5.13 1.08
CA VAL A 51 18.77 5.20 1.93
C VAL A 51 18.77 6.51 2.70
N GLY A 52 19.08 6.45 3.98
CA GLY A 52 19.02 7.60 4.90
C GLY A 52 17.64 7.92 5.45
N GLN A 53 16.59 7.17 5.05
CA GLN A 53 15.26 7.31 5.64
C GLN A 53 15.26 6.81 7.09
N PRO A 54 14.64 7.53 8.06
CA PRO A 54 14.45 7.03 9.42
C PRO A 54 13.65 5.73 9.44
N ILE A 55 14.10 4.74 10.21
CA ILE A 55 13.44 3.43 10.25
C ILE A 55 11.97 3.49 10.68
N ARG A 56 11.59 4.42 11.56
CA ARG A 56 10.18 4.62 11.93
C ARG A 56 9.31 5.04 10.74
N ALA A 57 9.83 5.90 9.88
CA ALA A 57 9.10 6.33 8.69
C ALA A 57 9.04 5.20 7.65
N ALA A 58 10.11 4.42 7.52
CA ALA A 58 10.15 3.21 6.70
C ALA A 58 9.13 2.18 7.18
N ASP A 59 9.11 1.88 8.48
CA ASP A 59 8.16 0.96 9.13
C ASP A 59 6.71 1.35 8.85
N ALA A 60 6.36 2.62 9.11
CA ALA A 60 5.01 3.12 8.85
C ALA A 60 4.59 2.95 7.36
N SER A 61 5.50 3.22 6.42
CA SER A 61 5.25 3.04 4.99
C SER A 61 5.09 1.57 4.60
N LEU A 62 5.89 0.69 5.19
CA LEU A 62 5.82 -0.75 4.96
C LEU A 62 4.51 -1.33 5.50
N LEU A 63 4.12 -0.97 6.72
CA LEU A 63 2.85 -1.40 7.31
C LEU A 63 1.66 -0.93 6.45
N ALA A 64 1.67 0.32 5.99
CA ALA A 64 0.64 0.86 5.10
C ALA A 64 0.58 0.14 3.74
N SER A 65 1.71 -0.45 3.31
CA SER A 65 1.80 -1.26 2.08
C SER A 65 1.50 -2.75 2.30
N GLY A 66 1.02 -3.13 3.49
CA GLY A 66 0.62 -4.50 3.82
C GLY A 66 1.76 -5.42 4.22
N TRP A 67 2.96 -4.90 4.47
CA TRP A 67 4.04 -5.66 5.09
C TRP A 67 3.76 -5.80 6.59
N LEU A 68 3.97 -6.99 7.13
CA LEU A 68 3.77 -7.29 8.55
C LEU A 68 5.11 -7.57 9.21
N PRO A 69 5.34 -7.10 10.45
CA PRO A 69 6.53 -7.43 11.21
C PRO A 69 6.70 -8.95 11.34
N LYS A 70 7.87 -9.45 11.01
CA LYS A 70 8.21 -10.87 11.11
C LYS A 70 9.66 -11.05 11.53
N PRO A 71 10.02 -10.72 12.77
CA PRO A 71 11.39 -10.92 13.26
C PRO A 71 11.76 -12.39 13.27
N ASP A 72 13.04 -12.70 13.07
CA ASP A 72 13.56 -14.07 13.09
C ASP A 72 13.58 -14.66 14.51
N GLN A 73 13.77 -13.80 15.49
CA GLN A 73 13.89 -14.18 16.89
C GLN A 73 13.26 -13.13 17.80
N ALA A 74 12.98 -13.53 19.04
CA ALA A 74 12.57 -12.58 20.06
C ALA A 74 13.76 -11.67 20.40
N ILE A 75 13.46 -10.39 20.59
CA ILE A 75 14.46 -9.37 20.88
C ILE A 75 14.84 -9.46 22.35
N GLU A 76 16.11 -9.48 22.66
CA GLU A 76 16.63 -9.39 24.01
C GLU A 76 16.99 -7.96 24.39
N GLY A 77 17.14 -7.68 25.70
CA GLY A 77 17.26 -6.31 26.23
C GLY A 77 18.37 -5.47 25.59
N LEU A 78 19.55 -6.07 25.31
CA LEU A 78 20.66 -5.35 24.70
C LEU A 78 20.34 -4.85 23.28
N GLU A 79 19.62 -5.63 22.50
CA GLU A 79 19.22 -5.24 21.15
C GLU A 79 18.19 -4.14 21.15
N GLN A 80 17.32 -4.08 22.16
CA GLN A 80 16.39 -2.98 22.36
C GLN A 80 17.13 -1.67 22.64
N ASP A 81 18.14 -1.73 23.51
CA ASP A 81 18.94 -0.54 23.88
C ASP A 81 19.71 0.00 22.66
N LEU A 82 20.22 -0.89 21.81
CA LEU A 82 20.98 -0.53 20.61
C LEU A 82 20.10 0.01 19.47
N SER A 83 18.87 -0.47 19.35
CA SER A 83 17.95 -0.09 18.26
C SER A 83 17.29 1.26 18.49
N GLY A 84 17.32 1.78 19.72
CA GLY A 84 16.50 2.91 20.12
C GLY A 84 15.04 2.50 20.31
N PRO A 85 14.06 3.20 19.70
CA PRO A 85 12.66 2.82 19.89
C PRO A 85 12.38 1.45 19.28
N THR A 86 11.96 0.54 20.11
CA THR A 86 11.65 -0.84 19.74
C THR A 86 10.51 -0.88 18.73
N LEU A 87 10.81 -1.36 17.52
CA LEU A 87 9.81 -1.69 16.51
C LEU A 87 9.58 -3.20 16.52
N PRO A 88 8.33 -3.66 16.35
CA PRO A 88 8.00 -5.09 16.34
C PRO A 88 8.74 -5.91 15.26
N ALA A 89 9.25 -5.24 14.22
CA ALA A 89 10.00 -5.87 13.13
C ALA A 89 11.50 -6.06 13.44
N LEU A 90 12.00 -5.54 14.56
CA LEU A 90 13.42 -5.68 14.94
C LEU A 90 13.76 -7.15 15.13
N SER A 91 14.79 -7.64 14.41
CA SER A 91 15.26 -9.03 14.47
C SER A 91 16.58 -9.17 15.19
N SER A 92 17.50 -8.25 14.96
CA SER A 92 18.83 -8.29 15.60
C SER A 92 19.56 -6.98 15.44
N CYS A 93 20.49 -6.70 16.36
CA CYS A 93 21.44 -5.60 16.24
C CYS A 93 22.86 -6.12 16.44
N SER A 94 23.81 -5.57 15.69
CA SER A 94 25.23 -5.83 15.91
C SER A 94 25.74 -4.94 17.02
N GLY A 95 26.22 -5.53 18.11
CA GLY A 95 26.85 -4.81 19.21
C GLY A 95 28.29 -4.37 18.93
N THR A 96 28.81 -4.64 17.72
CA THR A 96 30.19 -4.32 17.34
C THR A 96 30.24 -3.46 16.08
N GLY A 97 31.27 -2.65 15.94
CA GLY A 97 31.44 -1.77 14.77
C GLY A 97 30.50 -0.59 14.78
N ILE A 98 29.82 -0.35 13.65
CA ILE A 98 28.92 0.81 13.46
C ILE A 98 27.54 0.62 14.12
N GLY A 99 27.23 -0.58 14.64
CA GLY A 99 25.93 -0.87 15.25
C GLY A 99 24.79 -0.98 14.24
N PHE A 100 24.87 -1.95 13.34
CA PHE A 100 23.78 -2.25 12.41
C PHE A 100 22.62 -2.94 13.11
N CYS A 101 21.40 -2.55 12.83
CA CYS A 101 20.19 -3.29 13.21
C CYS A 101 19.46 -3.80 11.98
N ARG A 102 18.87 -5.00 12.08
CA ARG A 102 18.05 -5.63 11.04
C ARG A 102 16.60 -5.70 11.48
N TYR A 103 15.72 -5.32 10.58
CA TYR A 103 14.27 -5.37 10.72
C TYR A 103 13.70 -6.26 9.63
N ASP A 104 12.87 -7.22 10.00
CA ASP A 104 12.30 -8.19 9.08
C ASP A 104 10.78 -8.07 9.01
N TYR A 105 10.30 -8.12 7.78
CA TYR A 105 8.88 -8.03 7.43
C TYR A 105 8.52 -9.17 6.50
N ALA A 106 7.23 -9.53 6.48
CA ALA A 106 6.68 -10.47 5.53
C ALA A 106 5.42 -9.93 4.89
N ARG A 107 5.23 -10.25 3.61
CA ARG A 107 4.00 -10.02 2.87
C ARG A 107 3.82 -11.16 1.86
N ASP A 108 2.67 -11.82 1.93
CA ASP A 108 2.38 -13.01 1.12
C ASP A 108 3.45 -14.11 1.34
N ARG A 109 4.24 -14.39 0.31
CA ARG A 109 5.35 -15.36 0.35
C ARG A 109 6.72 -14.69 0.32
N GLN A 110 6.76 -13.38 0.38
CA GLN A 110 7.98 -12.59 0.34
C GLN A 110 8.42 -12.22 1.75
N ARG A 111 9.72 -12.19 1.95
CA ARG A 111 10.36 -11.65 3.13
C ARG A 111 11.20 -10.45 2.74
N LEU A 112 11.08 -9.38 3.48
CA LEU A 112 11.85 -8.15 3.31
C LEU A 112 12.73 -7.96 4.54
N SER A 113 14.02 -7.85 4.34
CA SER A 113 14.97 -7.47 5.38
C SER A 113 15.47 -6.06 5.13
N VAL A 114 15.43 -5.22 6.17
CA VAL A 114 15.89 -3.82 6.15
C VAL A 114 17.00 -3.67 7.16
N VAL A 115 18.15 -3.16 6.74
CA VAL A 115 19.30 -2.91 7.60
C VAL A 115 19.48 -1.40 7.78
N THR A 116 19.70 -1.02 9.04
CA THR A 116 19.90 0.37 9.43
C THR A 116 21.29 0.59 10.01
N VAL A 117 21.73 1.83 9.96
CA VAL A 117 22.91 2.35 10.70
C VAL A 117 22.43 3.33 11.75
N PRO A 118 23.18 3.55 12.84
CA PRO A 118 22.86 4.57 13.82
C PRO A 118 22.75 5.95 13.18
N SER A 119 21.79 6.73 13.64
CA SER A 119 21.71 8.15 13.25
C SER A 119 22.76 8.96 13.98
N PRO A 120 23.37 9.96 13.35
CA PRO A 120 24.24 10.92 14.02
C PRO A 120 23.47 11.84 14.99
N SER A 121 22.16 11.94 14.87
CA SER A 121 21.29 12.71 15.76
C SER A 121 20.58 11.79 16.75
N SER A 122 20.58 12.15 18.02
CA SER A 122 20.02 11.35 19.13
C SER A 122 18.50 11.21 19.11
N ASP A 123 17.80 12.03 18.37
CA ASP A 123 16.34 12.08 18.26
C ASP A 123 15.78 11.21 17.10
N VAL A 124 16.65 10.66 16.27
CA VAL A 124 16.28 9.81 15.15
C VAL A 124 16.83 8.39 15.37
N SER A 125 15.94 7.43 15.52
CA SER A 125 16.29 6.01 15.48
C SER A 125 16.84 5.64 14.10
N GLY A 126 17.81 4.75 14.04
CA GLY A 126 18.48 4.19 12.86
C GLY A 126 18.03 4.65 11.47
N LEU A 127 18.97 4.85 10.60
CA LEU A 127 18.72 5.23 9.20
C LEU A 127 18.83 4.02 8.30
N VAL A 128 17.88 3.85 7.38
CA VAL A 128 17.91 2.78 6.38
C VAL A 128 19.18 2.88 5.55
N GLN A 129 19.95 1.79 5.51
CA GLN A 129 21.18 1.70 4.73
C GLN A 129 20.99 0.82 3.49
N ARG A 130 20.31 -0.30 3.63
CA ARG A 130 20.04 -1.25 2.55
C ARG A 130 18.85 -2.14 2.89
N TRP A 131 18.31 -2.79 1.86
CA TRP A 131 17.26 -3.81 2.01
C TRP A 131 17.33 -4.82 0.87
N TRP A 132 16.69 -5.97 1.06
CA TRP A 132 16.50 -6.99 0.04
C TRP A 132 15.23 -7.79 0.30
N ILE A 133 14.73 -8.44 -0.73
CA ILE A 133 13.57 -9.34 -0.69
C ILE A 133 14.04 -10.75 -0.99
N GLU A 134 13.50 -11.71 -0.23
CA GLU A 134 13.68 -13.16 -0.41
C GLU A 134 12.34 -13.82 -0.78
#